data_96dd95f2cc1dfa1773c4627bcb028d59
#
_entry.id   96dd95f2cc1dfa1773c4627bcb028d59
#
_cell.length_a   1.000
_cell.length_b   1.000
_cell.length_c   1.000
_cell.angle_alpha   90.00
_cell.angle_beta   90.00
_cell.angle_gamma   90.00
#
_symmetry.space_group_name_H-M   'P 1'
#
loop_
_entity.id
_entity.type
_entity.pdbx_description
1 polymer ?
#
loop_
_entity_poly.entity_id
_entity_poly.type
_entity_poly.pdbx_seq_one_letter_code
_entity_poly.pdbx_strand_id
1 'polypeptide(L)'
;MASVFCIANQKGGVGKTTTSVNLAAGLARVGQRVLLVDLDPQGNATMGSGVDKRQLKPSVYQALLGIAPLQEARRPSPQGGYDVLGANRELAGAELELVDEERREHRLKELLAAVAGDYDFVLIDTPPALGLLTLNALCAAQGVIVPMQCEYFALEGLTDLVNTVRQVHAKLNPELVLIGLLRVMFDPRITLQQQVSDQLKTHFGEKVFDAVIPRNVRLAEAPSYGLPGVVFDRASRGAQAYVEFAEEMVRRVRGPAASARRPTTNAA
;
A
#
# COMPACT_ATOMS: atom_id res chain seq x y z
N MET A 1 13.23 10.27 8.70
CA MET A 1 13.02 8.85 8.36
C MET A 1 11.74 8.71 7.58
N ALA A 2 11.68 7.78 6.63
CA ALA A 2 10.46 7.49 5.89
C ALA A 2 9.35 6.99 6.81
N SER A 3 8.10 7.33 6.51
CA SER A 3 6.94 6.72 7.14
C SER A 3 6.55 5.46 6.36
N VAL A 4 6.57 4.30 7.01
CA VAL A 4 6.36 2.99 6.39
C VAL A 4 4.97 2.47 6.70
N PHE A 5 4.16 2.21 5.67
CA PHE A 5 2.79 1.70 5.80
C PHE A 5 2.59 0.44 4.98
N CYS A 6 1.94 -0.57 5.55
CA CYS A 6 1.49 -1.71 4.77
C CYS A 6 -0.01 -1.59 4.46
N ILE A 7 -0.38 -2.01 3.25
CA ILE A 7 -1.75 -2.09 2.78
C ILE A 7 -2.17 -3.56 2.86
N ALA A 8 -2.99 -3.89 3.86
CA ALA A 8 -3.33 -5.27 4.17
C ALA A 8 -4.84 -5.49 4.31
N ASN A 9 -5.30 -6.62 3.82
CA ASN A 9 -6.62 -7.20 4.08
C ASN A 9 -6.59 -8.68 3.64
N GLN A 10 -7.15 -9.56 4.46
CA GLN A 10 -7.21 -11.00 4.17
C GLN A 10 -8.16 -11.34 3.01
N LYS A 11 -9.15 -10.50 2.77
CA LYS A 11 -10.09 -10.69 1.67
C LYS A 11 -9.45 -10.34 0.33
N GLY A 12 -9.53 -11.25 -0.63
CA GLY A 12 -9.13 -11.00 -2.02
C GLY A 12 -10.08 -9.99 -2.71
N GLY A 13 -9.54 -9.22 -3.68
CA GLY A 13 -10.37 -8.34 -4.51
C GLY A 13 -10.89 -7.07 -3.84
N VAL A 14 -10.48 -6.75 -2.61
CA VAL A 14 -10.88 -5.52 -1.89
C VAL A 14 -10.06 -4.28 -2.27
N GLY A 15 -9.28 -4.34 -3.35
CA GLY A 15 -8.56 -3.16 -3.84
C GLY A 15 -7.25 -2.83 -3.11
N LYS A 16 -6.58 -3.80 -2.46
CA LYS A 16 -5.25 -3.59 -1.85
C LYS A 16 -4.26 -3.01 -2.86
N THR A 17 -3.96 -3.75 -3.91
CA THR A 17 -3.03 -3.36 -4.96
C THR A 17 -3.44 -2.06 -5.66
N THR A 18 -4.73 -1.90 -5.96
CA THR A 18 -5.25 -0.64 -6.53
C THR A 18 -4.97 0.52 -5.58
N THR A 19 -5.17 0.34 -4.28
CA THR A 19 -4.88 1.37 -3.27
C THR A 19 -3.39 1.64 -3.18
N SER A 20 -2.54 0.61 -3.13
CA SER A 20 -1.08 0.74 -3.04
C SER A 20 -0.51 1.56 -4.19
N VAL A 21 -0.87 1.21 -5.42
CA VAL A 21 -0.40 1.88 -6.65
C VAL A 21 -0.93 3.32 -6.75
N ASN A 22 -2.22 3.52 -6.50
CA ASN A 22 -2.81 4.86 -6.63
C ASN A 22 -2.47 5.80 -5.48
N LEU A 23 -2.28 5.28 -4.26
CA LEU A 23 -1.77 6.08 -3.15
C LEU A 23 -0.31 6.49 -3.41
N ALA A 24 0.54 5.58 -3.95
CA ALA A 24 1.91 5.92 -4.30
C ALA A 24 1.96 7.06 -5.33
N ALA A 25 1.18 6.96 -6.42
CA ALA A 25 1.08 8.00 -7.44
C ALA A 25 0.45 9.30 -6.90
N GLY A 26 -0.54 9.20 -6.02
CA GLY A 26 -1.17 10.35 -5.36
C GLY A 26 -0.19 11.10 -4.45
N LEU A 27 0.58 10.37 -3.62
CA LEU A 27 1.62 10.93 -2.77
C LEU A 27 2.74 11.59 -3.58
N ALA A 28 3.20 10.96 -4.66
CA ALA A 28 4.19 11.54 -5.57
C ALA A 28 3.65 12.85 -6.19
N ARG A 29 2.39 12.86 -6.60
CA ARG A 29 1.72 14.05 -7.16
C ARG A 29 1.62 15.22 -6.18
N VAL A 30 1.51 14.94 -4.89
CA VAL A 30 1.52 15.98 -3.83
C VAL A 30 2.94 16.23 -3.29
N GLY A 31 3.96 15.86 -4.05
CA GLY A 31 5.35 16.24 -3.81
C GLY A 31 6.10 15.37 -2.81
N GLN A 32 5.65 14.15 -2.52
CA GLN A 32 6.35 13.21 -1.65
C GLN A 32 7.25 12.26 -2.45
N ARG A 33 8.41 11.92 -1.89
CA ARG A 33 9.28 10.84 -2.42
C ARG A 33 8.75 9.51 -1.90
N VAL A 34 8.40 8.61 -2.80
CA VAL A 34 7.70 7.37 -2.45
C VAL A 34 8.40 6.14 -3.00
N LEU A 35 8.52 5.10 -2.17
CA LEU A 35 8.86 3.75 -2.57
C LEU A 35 7.62 2.85 -2.41
N LEU A 36 7.20 2.19 -3.47
CA LEU A 36 6.22 1.11 -3.43
C LEU A 36 6.94 -0.24 -3.42
N VAL A 37 6.68 -1.04 -2.40
CA VAL A 37 7.20 -2.42 -2.28
C VAL A 37 6.06 -3.38 -2.60
N ASP A 38 6.24 -4.21 -3.61
CA ASP A 38 5.30 -5.27 -3.96
C ASP A 38 5.72 -6.56 -3.27
N LEU A 39 4.93 -7.08 -2.34
CA LEU A 39 5.16 -8.36 -1.66
C LEU A 39 4.18 -9.45 -2.10
N ASP A 40 3.42 -9.23 -3.16
CA ASP A 40 2.58 -10.27 -3.73
C ASP A 40 3.35 -10.97 -4.87
N PRO A 41 3.57 -12.31 -4.82
CA PRO A 41 4.18 -13.07 -5.91
C PRO A 41 3.48 -12.93 -7.26
N GLN A 42 2.22 -12.48 -7.25
CA GLN A 42 1.51 -12.15 -8.49
C GLN A 42 2.09 -10.92 -9.21
N GLY A 43 2.82 -10.04 -8.50
CA GLY A 43 3.46 -8.85 -9.09
C GLY A 43 2.47 -7.87 -9.73
N ASN A 44 1.29 -7.71 -9.15
CA ASN A 44 0.24 -6.86 -9.70
C ASN A 44 0.51 -5.37 -9.44
N ALA A 45 1.09 -5.02 -8.29
CA ALA A 45 1.52 -3.65 -8.02
C ALA A 45 2.68 -3.25 -8.94
N THR A 46 3.58 -4.17 -9.22
CA THR A 46 4.69 -4.02 -10.18
C THR A 46 4.17 -3.69 -11.58
N MET A 47 3.26 -4.52 -12.11
CA MET A 47 2.67 -4.28 -13.43
C MET A 47 1.84 -3.00 -13.48
N GLY A 48 1.03 -2.74 -12.46
CA GLY A 48 0.22 -1.52 -12.36
C GLY A 48 1.04 -0.24 -12.21
N SER A 49 2.33 -0.37 -11.90
CA SER A 49 3.31 0.73 -11.84
C SER A 49 4.10 0.91 -13.14
N GLY A 50 3.83 0.12 -14.18
CA GLY A 50 4.51 0.18 -15.48
C GLY A 50 5.84 -0.56 -15.54
N VAL A 51 6.14 -1.43 -14.58
CA VAL A 51 7.34 -2.27 -14.56
C VAL A 51 6.99 -3.69 -15.00
N ASP A 52 7.64 -4.19 -16.06
CA ASP A 52 7.39 -5.55 -16.56
C ASP A 52 8.01 -6.59 -15.62
N LYS A 53 7.18 -7.24 -14.82
CA LYS A 53 7.61 -8.28 -13.88
C LYS A 53 8.27 -9.49 -14.54
N ARG A 54 8.05 -9.73 -15.83
CA ARG A 54 8.66 -10.85 -16.56
C ARG A 54 10.13 -10.63 -16.87
N GLN A 55 10.55 -9.35 -16.96
CA GLN A 55 11.93 -8.94 -17.20
C GLN A 55 12.60 -8.38 -15.95
N LEU A 56 11.88 -8.37 -14.81
CA LEU A 56 12.37 -7.80 -13.57
C LEU A 56 13.39 -8.72 -12.90
N LYS A 57 14.68 -8.30 -12.94
CA LYS A 57 15.78 -8.96 -12.23
C LYS A 57 16.89 -7.94 -11.96
N PRO A 58 17.36 -7.77 -10.71
CA PRO A 58 16.81 -8.35 -9.48
C PRO A 58 15.44 -7.78 -9.11
N SER A 59 14.68 -8.53 -8.30
CA SER A 59 13.38 -8.19 -7.76
C SER A 59 13.43 -8.10 -6.23
N VAL A 60 12.29 -7.87 -5.57
CA VAL A 60 12.17 -7.93 -4.10
C VAL A 60 12.59 -9.30 -3.55
N TYR A 61 12.44 -10.37 -4.30
CA TYR A 61 12.89 -11.71 -3.92
C TYR A 61 14.40 -11.75 -3.66
N GLN A 62 15.23 -11.33 -4.64
CA GLN A 62 16.68 -11.30 -4.46
C GLN A 62 17.11 -10.34 -3.35
N ALA A 63 16.40 -9.23 -3.20
CA ALA A 63 16.69 -8.27 -2.14
C ALA A 63 16.40 -8.83 -0.73
N LEU A 64 15.28 -9.53 -0.54
CA LEU A 64 14.92 -10.16 0.75
C LEU A 64 15.90 -11.26 1.16
N LEU A 65 16.43 -12.01 0.20
CA LEU A 65 17.40 -13.07 0.44
C LEU A 65 18.85 -12.53 0.56
N GLY A 66 19.07 -11.22 0.39
CA GLY A 66 20.39 -10.62 0.43
C GLY A 66 21.28 -10.96 -0.78
N ILE A 67 20.69 -11.46 -1.87
CA ILE A 67 21.38 -11.80 -3.14
C ILE A 67 21.72 -10.54 -3.93
N ALA A 68 20.89 -9.50 -3.82
CA ALA A 68 21.12 -8.21 -4.46
C ALA A 68 20.75 -7.06 -3.51
N PRO A 69 21.46 -5.91 -3.56
CA PRO A 69 21.08 -4.75 -2.78
C PRO A 69 19.78 -4.13 -3.30
N LEU A 70 18.99 -3.52 -2.41
CA LEU A 70 17.72 -2.88 -2.76
C LEU A 70 17.89 -1.84 -3.87
N GLN A 71 18.99 -1.09 -3.84
CA GLN A 71 19.30 -0.04 -4.81
C GLN A 71 19.36 -0.57 -6.26
N GLU A 72 19.79 -1.82 -6.44
CA GLU A 72 19.82 -2.49 -7.74
C GLU A 72 18.48 -3.12 -8.11
N ALA A 73 17.65 -3.49 -7.11
CA ALA A 73 16.36 -4.13 -7.33
C ALA A 73 15.22 -3.12 -7.58
N ARG A 74 15.36 -1.88 -7.08
CA ARG A 74 14.35 -0.84 -7.31
C ARG A 74 14.34 -0.34 -8.75
N ARG A 75 13.17 0.03 -9.24
CA ARG A 75 12.95 0.62 -10.57
C ARG A 75 12.08 1.86 -10.45
N PRO A 76 12.31 2.91 -11.23
CA PRO A 76 11.36 4.02 -11.31
C PRO A 76 10.07 3.54 -11.99
N SER A 77 8.92 3.97 -11.48
CA SER A 77 7.65 3.89 -12.20
C SER A 77 7.69 4.90 -13.35
N PRO A 78 7.61 4.49 -14.62
CA PRO A 78 7.87 5.39 -15.76
C PRO A 78 6.98 6.62 -15.81
N GLN A 79 5.76 6.53 -15.30
CA GLN A 79 4.77 7.61 -15.30
C GLN A 79 4.18 7.90 -13.93
N GLY A 80 4.47 7.06 -12.93
CA GLY A 80 3.89 7.19 -11.59
C GLY A 80 4.56 8.26 -10.73
N GLY A 81 5.82 8.60 -11.01
CA GLY A 81 6.60 9.57 -10.23
C GLY A 81 7.10 9.03 -8.89
N TYR A 82 7.18 7.71 -8.73
CA TYR A 82 7.69 7.02 -7.55
C TYR A 82 8.56 5.84 -7.94
N ASP A 83 9.30 5.27 -6.98
CA ASP A 83 10.09 4.07 -7.20
C ASP A 83 9.33 2.81 -6.77
N VAL A 84 9.66 1.68 -7.40
CA VAL A 84 9.05 0.38 -7.15
C VAL A 84 10.14 -0.64 -6.82
N LEU A 85 10.02 -1.31 -5.70
CA LEU A 85 10.69 -2.57 -5.42
C LEU A 85 9.71 -3.68 -5.80
N GLY A 86 9.85 -4.14 -7.05
CA GLY A 86 8.83 -4.98 -7.67
C GLY A 86 8.98 -6.47 -7.35
N ALA A 87 7.88 -7.19 -7.54
CA ALA A 87 7.77 -8.63 -7.39
C ALA A 87 7.56 -9.36 -8.70
N ASN A 88 7.94 -10.61 -8.71
CA ASN A 88 7.61 -11.60 -9.74
C ASN A 88 7.32 -12.96 -9.07
N ARG A 89 7.09 -14.00 -9.86
CA ARG A 89 6.72 -15.33 -9.35
C ARG A 89 7.81 -15.99 -8.49
N GLU A 90 9.08 -15.59 -8.63
CA GLU A 90 10.18 -16.10 -7.80
C GLU A 90 9.95 -15.82 -6.31
N LEU A 91 9.25 -14.73 -5.98
CA LEU A 91 8.93 -14.36 -4.61
C LEU A 91 8.16 -15.44 -3.83
N ALA A 92 7.40 -16.30 -4.52
CA ALA A 92 6.74 -17.45 -3.85
C ALA A 92 7.75 -18.40 -3.19
N GLY A 93 8.98 -18.50 -3.71
CA GLY A 93 10.05 -19.28 -3.12
C GLY A 93 10.62 -18.69 -1.83
N ALA A 94 10.51 -17.38 -1.64
CA ALA A 94 11.08 -16.69 -0.48
C ALA A 94 10.53 -17.24 0.86
N GLU A 95 9.25 -17.61 0.91
CA GLU A 95 8.66 -18.15 2.14
C GLU A 95 9.30 -19.50 2.56
N LEU A 96 9.71 -20.31 1.59
CA LEU A 96 10.41 -21.59 1.86
C LEU A 96 11.87 -21.34 2.23
N GLU A 97 12.55 -20.45 1.52
CA GLU A 97 13.98 -20.20 1.72
C GLU A 97 14.26 -19.42 3.02
N LEU A 98 13.34 -18.58 3.45
CA LEU A 98 13.45 -17.85 4.70
C LEU A 98 13.04 -18.66 5.94
N VAL A 99 12.48 -19.88 5.78
CA VAL A 99 11.90 -20.63 6.90
C VAL A 99 12.91 -20.94 8.01
N ASP A 100 14.17 -21.22 7.65
CA ASP A 100 15.25 -21.55 8.57
C ASP A 100 16.14 -20.34 8.95
N GLU A 101 15.82 -19.15 8.40
CA GLU A 101 16.57 -17.93 8.68
C GLU A 101 16.22 -17.34 10.04
N GLU A 102 17.24 -16.92 10.79
CA GLU A 102 17.02 -16.15 12.01
C GLU A 102 16.37 -14.80 11.69
N ARG A 103 15.40 -14.39 12.51
CA ARG A 103 14.66 -13.13 12.37
C ARG A 103 14.01 -12.96 10.99
N ARG A 104 13.60 -14.08 10.39
CA ARG A 104 12.98 -14.14 9.06
C ARG A 104 11.82 -13.16 8.85
N GLU A 105 11.09 -12.81 9.90
CA GLU A 105 10.00 -11.85 9.89
C GLU A 105 10.46 -10.38 9.83
N HIS A 106 11.74 -10.10 10.03
CA HIS A 106 12.33 -8.76 10.02
C HIS A 106 13.20 -8.45 8.79
N ARG A 107 13.32 -9.38 7.84
CA ARG A 107 14.18 -9.21 6.64
C ARG A 107 13.83 -7.96 5.85
N LEU A 108 12.53 -7.69 5.64
CA LEU A 108 12.10 -6.47 4.96
C LEU A 108 12.42 -5.21 5.77
N LYS A 109 12.24 -5.23 7.08
CA LYS A 109 12.59 -4.09 7.95
C LYS A 109 14.06 -3.74 7.83
N GLU A 110 14.95 -4.74 7.87
CA GLU A 110 16.39 -4.57 7.72
C GLU A 110 16.75 -4.05 6.32
N LEU A 111 16.12 -4.59 5.28
CA LEU A 111 16.30 -4.15 3.91
C LEU A 111 15.92 -2.68 3.71
N LEU A 112 14.79 -2.24 4.25
CA LEU A 112 14.29 -0.87 4.13
C LEU A 112 15.11 0.15 4.91
N ALA A 113 15.83 -0.26 5.96
CA ALA A 113 16.70 0.62 6.73
C ALA A 113 17.78 1.27 5.86
N ALA A 114 18.27 0.57 4.84
CA ALA A 114 19.30 1.06 3.92
C ALA A 114 18.85 2.26 3.06
N VAL A 115 17.53 2.48 2.89
CA VAL A 115 16.95 3.54 2.04
C VAL A 115 16.01 4.48 2.79
N ALA A 116 15.96 4.38 4.11
CA ALA A 116 15.04 5.15 4.95
C ALA A 116 15.20 6.68 4.83
N GLY A 117 16.34 7.17 4.35
CA GLY A 117 16.60 8.60 4.09
C GLY A 117 16.19 9.08 2.70
N ASP A 118 16.01 8.16 1.75
CA ASP A 118 15.75 8.48 0.35
C ASP A 118 14.28 8.86 0.11
N TYR A 119 13.38 8.38 0.96
CA TYR A 119 11.93 8.49 0.79
C TYR A 119 11.25 9.20 1.94
N ASP A 120 10.10 9.78 1.65
CA ASP A 120 9.18 10.34 2.64
C ASP A 120 8.15 9.29 3.07
N PHE A 121 7.72 8.43 2.14
CA PHE A 121 6.79 7.35 2.36
C PHE A 121 7.30 6.04 1.73
N VAL A 122 7.12 4.94 2.44
CA VAL A 122 7.25 3.58 1.91
C VAL A 122 5.89 2.90 2.05
N LEU A 123 5.35 2.42 0.95
CA LEU A 123 4.09 1.67 0.91
C LEU A 123 4.39 0.21 0.58
N ILE A 124 3.78 -0.72 1.30
CA ILE A 124 3.98 -2.15 1.11
C ILE A 124 2.65 -2.79 0.70
N ASP A 125 2.57 -3.27 -0.54
CA ASP A 125 1.43 -4.07 -1.01
C ASP A 125 1.57 -5.51 -0.56
N THR A 126 0.53 -6.11 0.03
CA THR A 126 0.58 -7.46 0.60
C THR A 126 -0.32 -8.44 -0.14
N PRO A 127 0.06 -9.74 -0.20
CA PRO A 127 -0.84 -10.78 -0.66
C PRO A 127 -2.06 -10.91 0.26
N PRO A 128 -3.13 -11.61 -0.15
CA PRO A 128 -4.29 -11.85 0.71
C PRO A 128 -3.99 -12.83 1.86
N ALA A 129 -2.97 -13.68 1.72
CA ALA A 129 -2.60 -14.66 2.74
C ALA A 129 -1.84 -14.01 3.91
N LEU A 130 -2.06 -14.50 5.12
CA LEU A 130 -1.28 -14.14 6.31
C LEU A 130 -0.04 -15.06 6.44
N GLY A 131 0.79 -15.11 5.39
CA GLY A 131 2.06 -15.83 5.36
C GLY A 131 3.24 -15.00 5.87
N LEU A 132 4.45 -15.53 5.70
CA LEU A 132 5.69 -14.89 6.11
C LEU A 132 5.92 -13.56 5.39
N LEU A 133 5.50 -13.41 4.14
CA LEU A 133 5.59 -12.14 3.39
C LEU A 133 4.73 -11.05 4.04
N THR A 134 3.48 -11.36 4.40
CA THR A 134 2.61 -10.41 5.10
C THR A 134 3.15 -10.08 6.49
N LEU A 135 3.72 -11.06 7.19
CA LEU A 135 4.36 -10.83 8.48
C LEU A 135 5.58 -9.90 8.35
N ASN A 136 6.40 -10.04 7.31
CA ASN A 136 7.48 -9.12 6.99
C ASN A 136 6.98 -7.68 6.77
N ALA A 137 5.86 -7.52 6.03
CA ALA A 137 5.24 -6.22 5.85
C ALA A 137 4.81 -5.57 7.17
N LEU A 138 4.16 -6.34 8.05
CA LEU A 138 3.70 -5.87 9.36
C LEU A 138 4.88 -5.55 10.30
N CYS A 139 5.95 -6.34 10.26
CA CYS A 139 7.14 -6.10 11.07
C CYS A 139 7.94 -4.87 10.59
N ALA A 140 7.90 -4.55 9.31
CA ALA A 140 8.59 -3.39 8.73
C ALA A 140 7.78 -2.09 8.86
N ALA A 141 6.44 -2.16 8.97
CA ALA A 141 5.56 -1.01 8.94
C ALA A 141 5.38 -0.37 10.33
N GLN A 142 5.21 0.94 10.34
CA GLN A 142 4.71 1.71 11.50
C GLN A 142 3.18 1.70 11.55
N GLY A 143 2.53 1.44 10.42
CA GLY A 143 1.07 1.41 10.39
C GLY A 143 0.46 0.59 9.26
N VAL A 144 -0.79 0.18 9.53
CA VAL A 144 -1.59 -0.61 8.60
C VAL A 144 -2.72 0.25 8.05
N ILE A 145 -2.84 0.29 6.73
CA ILE A 145 -3.99 0.84 6.00
C ILE A 145 -4.82 -0.35 5.53
N VAL A 146 -6.12 -0.33 5.81
CA VAL A 146 -7.02 -1.43 5.46
C VAL A 146 -8.06 -0.97 4.44
N PRO A 147 -7.83 -1.21 3.14
CA PRO A 147 -8.88 -1.03 2.15
C PRO A 147 -9.96 -2.07 2.35
N MET A 148 -11.22 -1.66 2.37
CA MET A 148 -12.35 -2.56 2.54
C MET A 148 -13.58 -2.11 1.78
N GLN A 149 -14.33 -3.06 1.28
CA GLN A 149 -15.68 -2.82 0.75
C GLN A 149 -16.68 -2.84 1.88
N CYS A 150 -17.67 -1.94 1.84
CA CYS A 150 -18.75 -1.91 2.83
C CYS A 150 -19.79 -2.99 2.51
N GLU A 151 -19.46 -4.25 2.83
CA GLU A 151 -20.28 -5.44 2.62
C GLU A 151 -20.58 -6.12 3.96
N TYR A 152 -21.58 -7.01 3.98
CA TYR A 152 -22.08 -7.63 5.22
C TYR A 152 -20.98 -8.31 6.06
N PHE A 153 -20.11 -9.11 5.44
CA PHE A 153 -19.03 -9.81 6.14
C PHE A 153 -17.75 -8.98 6.35
N ALA A 154 -17.78 -7.69 6.01
CA ALA A 154 -16.59 -6.85 6.09
C ALA A 154 -16.08 -6.66 7.52
N LEU A 155 -16.99 -6.58 8.49
CA LEU A 155 -16.66 -6.38 9.90
C LEU A 155 -16.03 -7.64 10.54
N GLU A 156 -16.46 -8.84 10.13
CA GLU A 156 -15.89 -10.10 10.62
C GLU A 156 -14.43 -10.24 10.18
N GLY A 157 -14.16 -10.11 8.88
CA GLY A 157 -12.78 -10.18 8.37
C GLY A 157 -11.87 -9.06 8.89
N LEU A 158 -12.45 -7.89 9.24
CA LEU A 158 -11.71 -6.81 9.88
C LEU A 158 -11.28 -7.19 11.30
N THR A 159 -12.12 -7.88 12.05
CA THR A 159 -11.81 -8.32 13.42
C THR A 159 -10.58 -9.23 13.43
N ASP A 160 -10.49 -10.18 12.52
CA ASP A 160 -9.35 -11.10 12.42
C ASP A 160 -8.06 -10.37 12.08
N LEU A 161 -8.12 -9.43 11.14
CA LEU A 161 -6.96 -8.61 10.79
C LEU A 161 -6.52 -7.72 11.97
N VAL A 162 -7.45 -7.08 12.68
CA VAL A 162 -7.13 -6.25 13.86
C VAL A 162 -6.49 -7.10 14.96
N ASN A 163 -6.96 -8.33 15.19
CA ASN A 163 -6.36 -9.26 16.14
C ASN A 163 -4.94 -9.64 15.73
N THR A 164 -4.70 -9.89 14.42
CA THR A 164 -3.36 -10.14 13.89
C THR A 164 -2.44 -8.94 14.12
N VAL A 165 -2.88 -7.74 13.81
CA VAL A 165 -2.11 -6.49 14.04
C VAL A 165 -1.76 -6.35 15.53
N ARG A 166 -2.69 -6.62 16.44
CA ARG A 166 -2.44 -6.59 17.89
C ARG A 166 -1.40 -7.62 18.33
N GLN A 167 -1.43 -8.83 17.78
CA GLN A 167 -0.44 -9.87 18.08
C GLN A 167 0.96 -9.49 17.58
N VAL A 168 1.07 -8.94 16.37
CA VAL A 168 2.34 -8.45 15.83
C VAL A 168 2.85 -7.27 16.65
N HIS A 169 1.99 -6.31 16.99
CA HIS A 169 2.33 -5.19 17.88
C HIS A 169 2.93 -5.69 19.21
N ALA A 170 2.25 -6.65 19.85
CA ALA A 170 2.66 -7.13 21.15
C ALA A 170 3.96 -7.95 21.16
N LYS A 171 4.27 -8.67 20.08
CA LYS A 171 5.34 -9.68 20.07
C LYS A 171 6.52 -9.34 19.17
N LEU A 172 6.30 -8.63 18.06
CA LEU A 172 7.30 -8.46 16.99
C LEU A 172 7.59 -6.99 16.65
N ASN A 173 6.58 -6.12 16.63
CA ASN A 173 6.75 -4.73 16.23
C ASN A 173 5.89 -3.78 17.06
N PRO A 174 6.39 -3.27 18.19
CA PRO A 174 5.64 -2.37 19.09
C PRO A 174 5.24 -1.03 18.46
N GLU A 175 5.83 -0.65 17.32
CA GLU A 175 5.47 0.58 16.60
C GLU A 175 4.25 0.41 15.71
N LEU A 176 3.84 -0.84 15.41
CA LEU A 176 2.75 -1.12 14.47
C LEU A 176 1.40 -0.70 15.03
N VAL A 177 0.70 0.19 14.33
CA VAL A 177 -0.66 0.60 14.68
C VAL A 177 -1.60 0.52 13.48
N LEU A 178 -2.90 0.40 13.76
CA LEU A 178 -3.92 0.59 12.72
C LEU A 178 -4.03 2.09 12.41
N ILE A 179 -3.57 2.52 11.23
CA ILE A 179 -3.65 3.91 10.78
C ILE A 179 -5.08 4.25 10.35
N GLY A 180 -5.70 3.37 9.58
CA GLY A 180 -7.09 3.61 9.24
C GLY A 180 -7.69 2.63 8.23
N LEU A 181 -9.01 2.74 8.13
CA LEU A 181 -9.88 1.97 7.26
C LEU A 181 -10.30 2.82 6.08
N LEU A 182 -9.97 2.38 4.87
CA LEU A 182 -10.33 3.05 3.63
C LEU A 182 -11.52 2.34 2.97
N ARG A 183 -12.64 3.05 2.87
CA ARG A 183 -13.81 2.53 2.16
C ARG A 183 -13.57 2.60 0.66
N VAL A 184 -13.57 1.45 -0.02
CA VAL A 184 -13.31 1.36 -1.45
C VAL A 184 -14.48 0.74 -2.20
N MET A 185 -14.59 1.03 -3.50
CA MET A 185 -15.72 0.62 -4.35
C MET A 185 -17.08 0.99 -3.75
N PHE A 186 -17.12 2.13 -3.07
CA PHE A 186 -18.28 2.60 -2.33
C PHE A 186 -19.29 3.27 -3.27
N ASP A 187 -20.56 2.89 -3.11
CA ASP A 187 -21.68 3.54 -3.77
C ASP A 187 -22.67 4.03 -2.71
N PRO A 188 -22.80 5.36 -2.49
CA PRO A 188 -23.69 5.91 -1.48
C PRO A 188 -25.18 5.66 -1.73
N ARG A 189 -25.56 5.15 -2.90
CA ARG A 189 -26.95 4.81 -3.21
C ARG A 189 -27.35 3.44 -2.67
N ILE A 190 -26.37 2.63 -2.24
CA ILE A 190 -26.60 1.29 -1.70
C ILE A 190 -26.75 1.38 -0.17
N THR A 191 -27.98 1.20 0.33
CA THR A 191 -28.31 1.31 1.73
C THR A 191 -27.43 0.44 2.64
N LEU A 192 -27.14 -0.80 2.25
CA LEU A 192 -26.25 -1.68 3.02
C LEU A 192 -24.87 -1.08 3.18
N GLN A 193 -24.30 -0.50 2.10
CA GLN A 193 -22.98 0.11 2.17
C GLN A 193 -22.95 1.32 3.09
N GLN A 194 -24.01 2.13 3.12
CA GLN A 194 -24.14 3.22 4.07
C GLN A 194 -24.19 2.72 5.49
N GLN A 195 -25.06 1.74 5.79
CA GLN A 195 -25.17 1.15 7.12
C GLN A 195 -23.85 0.59 7.65
N VAL A 196 -23.11 -0.16 6.82
CA VAL A 196 -21.77 -0.68 7.17
C VAL A 196 -20.79 0.47 7.38
N SER A 197 -20.80 1.48 6.53
CA SER A 197 -19.94 2.67 6.67
C SER A 197 -20.20 3.42 7.98
N ASP A 198 -21.46 3.57 8.39
CA ASP A 198 -21.82 4.24 9.63
C ASP A 198 -21.42 3.40 10.86
N GLN A 199 -21.59 2.08 10.79
CA GLN A 199 -21.07 1.17 11.83
C GLN A 199 -19.55 1.26 11.98
N LEU A 200 -18.79 1.33 10.85
CA LEU A 200 -17.35 1.53 10.88
C LEU A 200 -16.99 2.84 11.60
N LYS A 201 -17.64 3.94 11.24
CA LYS A 201 -17.41 5.25 11.89
C LYS A 201 -17.75 5.22 13.38
N THR A 202 -18.82 4.56 13.77
CA THR A 202 -19.24 4.42 15.18
C THR A 202 -18.19 3.64 15.99
N HIS A 203 -17.62 2.54 15.44
CA HIS A 203 -16.70 1.67 16.18
C HIS A 203 -15.25 2.11 16.11
N PHE A 204 -14.82 2.71 15.00
CA PHE A 204 -13.41 3.06 14.74
C PHE A 204 -13.13 4.56 14.75
N GLY A 205 -14.17 5.40 14.72
CA GLY A 205 -14.06 6.85 14.82
C GLY A 205 -13.07 7.43 13.81
N GLU A 206 -12.10 8.18 14.31
CA GLU A 206 -11.06 8.84 13.51
C GLU A 206 -10.15 7.88 12.71
N LYS A 207 -10.19 6.58 13.04
CA LYS A 207 -9.49 5.56 12.23
C LYS A 207 -10.22 5.23 10.93
N VAL A 208 -11.41 5.73 10.67
CA VAL A 208 -12.00 5.68 9.33
C VAL A 208 -11.54 6.91 8.56
N PHE A 209 -10.92 6.68 7.40
CA PHE A 209 -10.50 7.82 6.55
C PHE A 209 -11.73 8.58 6.06
N ASP A 210 -11.59 9.91 5.94
CA ASP A 210 -12.62 10.77 5.35
C ASP A 210 -12.77 10.46 3.87
N ALA A 211 -11.64 10.26 3.18
CA ALA A 211 -11.60 9.85 1.79
C ALA A 211 -12.39 8.55 1.56
N VAL A 212 -13.13 8.52 0.46
CA VAL A 212 -13.93 7.37 0.03
C VAL A 212 -13.66 7.12 -1.44
N ILE A 213 -13.24 5.90 -1.77
CA ILE A 213 -12.94 5.55 -3.16
C ILE A 213 -14.21 4.97 -3.82
N PRO A 214 -14.79 5.65 -4.79
CA PRO A 214 -15.99 5.16 -5.47
C PRO A 214 -15.65 3.97 -6.38
N ARG A 215 -16.67 3.16 -6.70
CA ARG A 215 -16.54 2.20 -7.79
C ARG A 215 -16.28 2.96 -9.10
N ASN A 216 -15.18 2.63 -9.78
CA ASN A 216 -14.74 3.37 -10.96
C ASN A 216 -14.09 2.43 -11.98
N VAL A 217 -14.62 2.43 -13.21
CA VAL A 217 -14.14 1.58 -14.30
C VAL A 217 -12.70 1.93 -14.70
N ARG A 218 -12.35 3.23 -14.70
CA ARG A 218 -11.01 3.69 -15.07
C ARG A 218 -9.91 3.15 -14.15
N LEU A 219 -10.22 3.01 -12.85
CA LEU A 219 -9.29 2.37 -11.90
C LEU A 219 -9.09 0.88 -12.18
N ALA A 220 -10.11 0.20 -12.73
CA ALA A 220 -10.02 -1.21 -13.10
C ALA A 220 -9.28 -1.43 -14.44
N GLU A 221 -9.39 -0.49 -15.38
CA GLU A 221 -8.75 -0.54 -16.70
C GLU A 221 -7.24 -0.18 -16.61
N ALA A 222 -6.88 0.79 -15.79
CA ALA A 222 -5.53 1.37 -15.72
C ALA A 222 -4.40 0.32 -15.61
N PRO A 223 -4.51 -0.76 -14.81
CA PRO A 223 -3.46 -1.78 -14.72
C PRO A 223 -3.16 -2.49 -16.05
N SER A 224 -4.15 -2.62 -16.95
CA SER A 224 -3.93 -3.23 -18.28
C SER A 224 -3.03 -2.38 -19.20
N TYR A 225 -2.89 -1.09 -18.87
CA TYR A 225 -1.99 -0.15 -19.54
C TYR A 225 -0.68 0.06 -18.77
N GLY A 226 -0.48 -0.64 -17.64
CA GLY A 226 0.69 -0.45 -16.79
C GLY A 226 0.73 0.93 -16.12
N LEU A 227 -0.42 1.53 -15.86
CA LEU A 227 -0.53 2.89 -15.32
C LEU A 227 -1.30 2.91 -13.99
N PRO A 228 -0.87 3.75 -13.03
CA PRO A 228 -1.76 4.13 -11.93
C PRO A 228 -3.01 4.83 -12.45
N GLY A 229 -4.17 4.57 -11.87
CA GLY A 229 -5.42 5.22 -12.27
C GLY A 229 -5.38 6.76 -12.13
N VAL A 230 -4.62 7.26 -11.13
CA VAL A 230 -4.33 8.70 -10.92
C VAL A 230 -3.61 9.33 -12.13
N VAL A 231 -2.88 8.53 -12.91
CA VAL A 231 -2.18 8.96 -14.13
C VAL A 231 -3.03 8.67 -15.36
N PHE A 232 -3.65 7.50 -15.42
CA PHE A 232 -4.41 7.00 -16.56
C PHE A 232 -5.62 7.90 -16.93
N ASP A 233 -6.38 8.32 -15.92
CA ASP A 233 -7.51 9.25 -16.11
C ASP A 233 -7.63 10.20 -14.92
N ARG A 234 -6.89 11.29 -14.99
CA ARG A 234 -6.80 12.31 -13.92
C ARG A 234 -8.12 12.96 -13.56
N ALA A 235 -9.06 13.01 -14.49
CA ALA A 235 -10.38 13.64 -14.33
C ALA A 235 -11.39 12.66 -13.71
N SER A 236 -11.12 11.38 -13.68
CA SER A 236 -12.04 10.39 -13.12
C SER A 236 -12.23 10.61 -11.61
N ARG A 237 -13.45 10.36 -11.13
CA ARG A 237 -13.77 10.46 -9.70
C ARG A 237 -12.88 9.56 -8.83
N GLY A 238 -12.51 8.38 -9.35
CA GLY A 238 -11.62 7.47 -8.63
C GLY A 238 -10.22 8.02 -8.48
N ALA A 239 -9.66 8.64 -9.53
CA ALA A 239 -8.35 9.28 -9.48
C ALA A 239 -8.32 10.46 -8.51
N GLN A 240 -9.34 11.32 -8.54
CA GLN A 240 -9.47 12.46 -7.63
C GLN A 240 -9.57 12.00 -6.17
N ALA A 241 -10.38 10.97 -5.89
CA ALA A 241 -10.51 10.41 -4.54
C ALA A 241 -9.18 9.84 -4.01
N TYR A 242 -8.33 9.23 -4.84
CA TYR A 242 -7.01 8.79 -4.40
C TYR A 242 -6.03 9.95 -4.16
N VAL A 243 -6.15 11.07 -4.87
CA VAL A 243 -5.37 12.28 -4.57
C VAL A 243 -5.80 12.88 -3.25
N GLU A 244 -7.11 13.00 -3.00
CA GLU A 244 -7.67 13.44 -1.72
C GLU A 244 -7.21 12.53 -0.56
N PHE A 245 -7.18 11.21 -0.79
CA PHE A 245 -6.66 10.25 0.17
C PHE A 245 -5.17 10.45 0.44
N ALA A 246 -4.36 10.71 -0.59
CA ALA A 246 -2.94 11.00 -0.42
C ALA A 246 -2.72 12.28 0.39
N GLU A 247 -3.49 13.34 0.15
CA GLU A 247 -3.46 14.55 0.95
C GLU A 247 -3.87 14.31 2.41
N GLU A 248 -4.91 13.48 2.64
CA GLU A 248 -5.31 13.08 3.98
C GLU A 248 -4.20 12.31 4.69
N MET A 249 -3.53 11.38 4.00
CA MET A 249 -2.39 10.64 4.54
C MET A 249 -1.25 11.58 4.96
N VAL A 250 -0.90 12.56 4.14
CA VAL A 250 0.13 13.56 4.48
C VAL A 250 -0.27 14.34 5.74
N ARG A 251 -1.53 14.79 5.82
CA ARG A 251 -2.04 15.51 7.00
C ARG A 251 -2.00 14.65 8.28
N ARG A 252 -2.42 13.39 8.20
CA ARG A 252 -2.42 12.47 9.36
C ARG A 252 -1.03 12.15 9.88
N VAL A 253 -0.06 12.05 8.97
CA VAL A 253 1.32 11.64 9.32
C VAL A 253 2.18 12.83 9.74
N ARG A 254 2.03 13.98 9.09
CA ARG A 254 2.93 15.15 9.28
C ARG A 254 2.27 16.32 9.99
N GLY A 255 0.98 16.24 10.28
CA GLY A 255 0.20 17.35 10.82
C GLY A 255 -0.18 18.41 9.77
N PRO A 256 -1.07 19.35 10.11
CA PRO A 256 -1.71 20.26 9.16
C PRO A 256 -0.77 21.24 8.44
N ALA A 257 0.43 21.52 8.97
CA ALA A 257 1.39 22.47 8.38
C ALA A 257 2.13 21.92 7.15
N ALA A 258 2.12 20.60 6.90
CA ALA A 258 2.90 19.99 5.82
C ALA A 258 2.17 19.95 4.46
N SER A 259 0.86 20.19 4.44
CA SER A 259 0.04 20.18 3.22
C SER A 259 0.20 21.45 2.35
N ALA A 260 0.92 22.46 2.83
CA ALA A 260 1.06 23.76 2.15
C ALA A 260 2.22 23.85 1.14
N ARG A 261 3.01 22.81 0.97
CA ARG A 261 4.05 22.78 -0.09
C ARG A 261 3.41 22.39 -1.43
N ARG A 262 2.75 23.38 -2.08
CA ARG A 262 2.39 23.25 -3.50
C ARG A 262 3.67 23.17 -4.34
N PRO A 263 3.76 22.24 -5.32
CA PRO A 263 4.84 22.28 -6.28
C PRO A 263 4.76 23.61 -7.02
N THR A 264 5.85 24.37 -6.99
CA THR A 264 6.03 25.50 -7.92
C THR A 264 6.02 24.93 -9.33
N THR A 265 4.96 25.19 -10.08
CA THR A 265 4.90 25.01 -11.52
C THR A 265 5.99 25.87 -12.13
N ASN A 266 7.13 25.28 -12.49
CA ASN A 266 8.01 25.87 -13.48
C ASN A 266 7.33 25.68 -14.84
N ALA A 267 6.66 26.73 -15.30
CA ALA A 267 6.33 26.95 -16.70
C ALA A 267 7.60 27.45 -17.40
N ALA A 268 8.11 26.67 -18.32
CA ALA A 268 8.89 27.11 -19.47
C ALA A 268 8.89 25.97 -20.49
#